data_b7754741e66cb3abb3a50140c1927b94
#
_entry.id   b7754741e66cb3abb3a50140c1927b94
#
_cell.length_a   1.000
_cell.length_b   1.000
_cell.length_c   1.000
_cell.angle_alpha   90.00
_cell.angle_beta   90.00
_cell.angle_gamma   90.00
#
_symmetry.space_group_name_H-M   'P 1'
#
loop_
_entity.id
_entity.type
_entity.pdbx_description
1 polymer ?
#
loop_
_entity_poly.entity_id
_entity_poly.type
_entity_poly.pdbx_seq_one_letter_code
_entity_poly.pdbx_strand_id
1 'polypeptide(L)'
;MTPFQFRSLYSSASLQTCWKSAFLLVLASLLTLATSCSNADQPNNQPIQKGIISSYNEYDGAMLNVTKADMDKAGFSLGDLISIAVDDKIFDVPYYDGYYTHSGELLLVAYPSYPSICFTASYTGLPEKLRGLEGHSVTIRMKEKGGSLDVQSAMSMTYSNDRSDYPTLSDAEFSNARPVNAGNIASGVLYRCSSPFTNVINRAFYVSEYLEGEKVKTVLNLADTEKNMLNYDMPPFSHTLWDRGKVILCPLKADPTADDYNKRLIAALKELLSRPAPYAIHCMEGKDRTGYVCALLEGLCGATYEEMVADYLITYNNYYGVTPQKDPNVCKTLVSLRLNPCLMYYAGVSDEAQLPNVDYAKAFSSYLISHGMSQQQLDALIRVLTTFSDEN
;
A
#
# COMPACT_ATOMS: atom_id res chain seq x y z
N MET A 1 -55.08 16.33 24.55
CA MET A 1 -55.08 15.90 25.98
C MET A 1 -53.76 16.32 26.57
N THR A 2 -53.83 17.11 27.60
CA THR A 2 -52.85 17.98 28.25
C THR A 2 -51.78 17.27 29.06
N PRO A 3 -50.64 17.92 29.36
CA PRO A 3 -49.47 17.35 30.02
C PRO A 3 -49.54 17.48 31.54
N PHE A 4 -48.86 16.57 32.22
CA PHE A 4 -48.68 16.63 33.68
C PHE A 4 -47.30 17.17 34.03
N GLN A 5 -47.32 18.35 34.69
CA GLN A 5 -46.24 18.93 35.45
C GLN A 5 -46.16 18.27 36.84
N PHE A 6 -44.93 18.01 37.33
CA PHE A 6 -44.70 17.96 38.76
C PHE A 6 -43.56 18.91 39.16
N ARG A 7 -43.95 19.81 40.08
CA ARG A 7 -43.13 20.83 40.70
C ARG A 7 -42.31 20.28 41.87
N SER A 8 -41.08 20.77 41.91
CA SER A 8 -40.20 21.09 43.03
C SER A 8 -40.78 21.01 44.47
N LEU A 9 -39.96 20.56 45.36
CA LEU A 9 -39.70 21.09 46.71
C LEU A 9 -38.68 20.16 47.42
N TYR A 10 -37.46 20.64 47.66
CA TYR A 10 -36.81 20.52 48.96
C TYR A 10 -35.56 21.43 48.98
N SER A 11 -35.55 22.18 50.10
CA SER A 11 -34.69 23.29 50.45
C SER A 11 -33.24 22.87 50.78
N SER A 12 -32.35 23.80 50.45
CA SER A 12 -30.97 23.85 50.94
C SER A 12 -30.87 24.02 52.47
N ALA A 13 -30.09 23.21 53.10
CA ALA A 13 -29.18 23.55 54.23
C ALA A 13 -28.78 22.30 54.98
N SER A 14 -27.48 22.12 55.25
CA SER A 14 -26.84 21.12 56.14
C SER A 14 -26.16 19.92 55.46
N LEU A 15 -25.13 20.14 54.66
CA LEU A 15 -24.18 19.10 54.25
C LEU A 15 -22.76 19.66 53.97
N GLN A 16 -22.33 20.69 54.74
CA GLN A 16 -20.99 21.27 54.53
C GLN A 16 -19.93 20.91 55.59
N THR A 17 -20.22 20.03 56.53
CA THR A 17 -19.25 19.68 57.61
C THR A 17 -18.72 18.26 57.60
N CYS A 18 -19.14 17.38 56.70
CA CYS A 18 -18.69 15.98 56.65
C CYS A 18 -17.66 15.63 55.58
N TRP A 19 -17.31 16.58 54.68
CA TRP A 19 -16.43 16.30 53.55
C TRP A 19 -14.95 16.69 53.74
N LYS A 20 -14.62 17.41 54.82
CA LYS A 20 -13.22 17.81 55.08
C LYS A 20 -12.38 16.73 55.76
N SER A 21 -12.98 15.76 56.43
CA SER A 21 -12.24 14.68 57.09
C SER A 21 -12.06 13.43 56.22
N ALA A 22 -12.88 13.23 55.20
CA ALA A 22 -12.74 12.12 54.25
C ALA A 22 -11.68 12.38 53.16
N PHE A 23 -11.42 13.67 52.83
CA PHE A 23 -10.45 14.04 51.79
C PHE A 23 -8.98 13.93 52.23
N LEU A 24 -8.70 14.04 53.54
CA LEU A 24 -7.34 13.90 54.09
C LEU A 24 -6.90 12.44 54.24
N LEU A 25 -7.82 11.50 54.41
CA LEU A 25 -7.51 10.07 54.49
C LEU A 25 -7.35 9.39 53.15
N VAL A 26 -7.96 9.90 52.09
CA VAL A 26 -7.79 9.40 50.69
C VAL A 26 -6.49 9.93 50.08
N LEU A 27 -6.01 11.13 50.45
CA LEU A 27 -4.70 11.61 49.98
C LEU A 27 -3.52 10.91 50.65
N ALA A 28 -3.68 10.44 51.89
CA ALA A 28 -2.61 9.68 52.58
C ALA A 28 -2.48 8.24 52.08
N SER A 29 -3.58 7.64 51.60
CA SER A 29 -3.54 6.29 51.00
C SER A 29 -3.11 6.29 49.51
N LEU A 30 -3.23 7.41 48.80
CA LEU A 30 -2.70 7.57 47.45
C LEU A 30 -1.20 7.90 47.37
N LEU A 31 -0.61 8.44 48.45
CA LEU A 31 0.84 8.66 48.54
C LEU A 31 1.63 7.40 48.95
N THR A 32 1.01 6.40 49.51
CA THR A 32 1.69 5.13 49.85
C THR A 32 1.55 4.05 48.79
N LEU A 33 0.71 4.23 47.76
CA LEU A 33 0.62 3.36 46.60
C LEU A 33 1.51 3.81 45.43
N ALA A 34 2.15 5.00 45.54
CA ALA A 34 3.05 5.50 44.48
C ALA A 34 4.53 5.06 44.68
N THR A 35 4.86 4.25 45.70
CA THR A 35 6.22 3.77 45.93
C THR A 35 6.42 2.27 45.81
N SER A 36 5.44 1.53 45.26
CA SER A 36 5.61 0.12 44.96
C SER A 36 5.14 -0.27 43.53
N CYS A 37 5.13 0.67 42.59
CA CYS A 37 5.34 0.29 41.20
C CYS A 37 6.85 0.02 41.05
N SER A 38 7.25 -1.16 41.50
CA SER A 38 8.48 -1.81 41.11
C SER A 38 8.61 -1.72 39.59
N ASN A 39 9.77 -1.36 39.14
CA ASN A 39 10.31 -1.49 37.81
C ASN A 39 9.79 -2.74 37.09
N ALA A 40 8.57 -2.71 36.54
CA ALA A 40 8.16 -3.62 35.50
C ALA A 40 8.89 -3.16 34.25
N ASP A 41 9.94 -3.90 33.94
CA ASP A 41 10.64 -3.98 32.67
C ASP A 41 10.43 -2.79 31.71
N GLN A 42 11.08 -1.67 32.00
CA GLN A 42 11.47 -0.78 30.91
C GLN A 42 12.38 -1.61 30.02
N PRO A 43 12.03 -1.83 28.73
CA PRO A 43 12.94 -2.54 27.84
C PRO A 43 14.29 -1.85 27.93
N ASN A 44 15.34 -2.64 28.05
CA ASN A 44 16.71 -2.20 28.24
C ASN A 44 17.17 -1.44 26.97
N ASN A 45 16.73 -0.18 26.83
CA ASN A 45 17.03 0.71 25.71
C ASN A 45 18.52 1.15 25.74
N GLN A 46 19.40 0.16 25.90
CA GLN A 46 20.83 0.44 25.87
C GLN A 46 21.23 0.80 24.44
N PRO A 47 21.86 1.95 24.23
CA PRO A 47 22.34 2.31 22.90
C PRO A 47 23.35 1.28 22.41
N ILE A 48 23.31 0.93 21.13
CA ILE A 48 24.40 0.19 20.48
C ILE A 48 25.50 1.21 20.20
N GLN A 49 26.51 1.24 21.07
CA GLN A 49 27.56 2.26 21.07
C GLN A 49 28.81 1.89 20.27
N LYS A 50 28.86 0.72 19.65
CA LYS A 50 30.07 0.24 18.97
C LYS A 50 29.77 -0.35 17.60
N GLY A 51 28.71 0.12 16.92
CA GLY A 51 28.49 -0.20 15.53
C GLY A 51 29.55 0.49 14.66
N ILE A 52 29.92 -0.14 13.56
CA ILE A 52 30.73 0.47 12.50
C ILE A 52 30.10 0.16 11.14
N ILE A 53 30.32 1.02 10.16
CA ILE A 53 30.05 0.72 8.76
C ILE A 53 31.10 -0.28 8.29
N SER A 54 30.70 -1.51 8.00
CA SER A 54 31.61 -2.58 7.60
C SER A 54 31.86 -2.63 6.09
N SER A 55 30.88 -2.27 5.29
CA SER A 55 30.95 -2.26 3.82
C SER A 55 29.74 -1.53 3.24
N TYR A 56 29.69 -1.42 1.91
CA TYR A 56 28.50 -1.02 1.17
C TYR A 56 27.98 -2.18 0.30
N ASN A 57 26.68 -2.30 0.16
CA ASN A 57 26.09 -3.25 -0.77
C ASN A 57 26.03 -2.68 -2.21
N GLU A 58 25.58 -3.49 -3.17
CA GLU A 58 25.47 -3.11 -4.59
C GLU A 58 24.48 -1.96 -4.88
N TYR A 59 23.70 -1.55 -3.88
CA TYR A 59 22.71 -0.46 -3.95
C TYR A 59 23.14 0.77 -3.11
N ASP A 60 24.42 0.91 -2.83
CA ASP A 60 24.98 1.99 -2.01
C ASP A 60 24.38 2.10 -0.59
N GLY A 61 23.91 1.02 -0.02
CA GLY A 61 23.49 0.92 1.37
C GLY A 61 24.66 0.54 2.28
N ALA A 62 24.85 1.24 3.40
CA ALA A 62 25.92 0.97 4.38
C ALA A 62 25.53 -0.23 5.25
N MET A 63 26.26 -1.32 5.10
CA MET A 63 26.13 -2.52 5.94
C MET A 63 26.85 -2.30 7.27
N LEU A 64 26.14 -2.44 8.37
CA LEU A 64 26.70 -2.27 9.71
C LEU A 64 27.23 -3.63 10.23
N ASN A 65 28.16 -3.59 11.18
CA ASN A 65 28.55 -4.79 11.94
C ASN A 65 27.57 -5.13 13.05
N VAL A 66 26.30 -4.72 12.92
CA VAL A 66 25.20 -4.93 13.85
C VAL A 66 24.18 -5.86 13.15
N THR A 67 23.84 -6.94 13.80
CA THR A 67 22.83 -7.89 13.30
C THR A 67 21.42 -7.56 13.83
N LYS A 68 20.40 -8.18 13.23
CA LYS A 68 19.03 -8.11 13.77
C LYS A 68 18.98 -8.63 15.21
N ALA A 69 19.69 -9.71 15.51
CA ALA A 69 19.77 -10.28 16.87
C ALA A 69 20.40 -9.30 17.88
N ASP A 70 21.39 -8.51 17.47
CA ASP A 70 21.94 -7.46 18.33
C ASP A 70 20.94 -6.35 18.61
N MET A 71 20.15 -5.97 17.61
CA MET A 71 19.05 -5.01 17.76
C MET A 71 17.99 -5.53 18.74
N ASP A 72 17.54 -6.77 18.55
CA ASP A 72 16.54 -7.42 19.41
C ASP A 72 17.05 -7.50 20.87
N LYS A 73 18.33 -7.91 21.07
CA LYS A 73 18.95 -7.97 22.40
C LYS A 73 19.06 -6.61 23.08
N ALA A 74 19.26 -5.54 22.29
CA ALA A 74 19.33 -4.17 22.80
C ALA A 74 17.92 -3.55 23.03
N GLY A 75 16.84 -4.29 22.77
CA GLY A 75 15.46 -3.85 22.99
C GLY A 75 14.81 -3.12 21.82
N PHE A 76 15.45 -3.10 20.66
CA PHE A 76 14.84 -2.56 19.43
C PHE A 76 13.91 -3.58 18.79
N SER A 77 12.86 -3.10 18.13
CA SER A 77 11.92 -3.92 17.35
C SER A 77 11.64 -3.27 16.01
N LEU A 78 11.26 -4.07 15.02
CA LEU A 78 10.77 -3.53 13.75
C LEU A 78 9.60 -2.59 13.98
N GLY A 79 9.58 -1.45 13.29
CA GLY A 79 8.60 -0.39 13.49
C GLY A 79 9.00 0.65 14.54
N ASP A 80 10.16 0.53 15.19
CA ASP A 80 10.69 1.61 16.05
C ASP A 80 11.21 2.77 15.20
N LEU A 81 11.05 3.99 15.69
CA LEU A 81 11.78 5.15 15.21
C LEU A 81 13.08 5.25 16.02
N ILE A 82 14.19 5.35 15.35
CA ILE A 82 15.53 5.34 15.96
C ILE A 82 16.37 6.52 15.51
N SER A 83 17.29 6.95 16.36
CA SER A 83 18.34 7.91 16.01
C SER A 83 19.61 7.14 15.71
N ILE A 84 20.12 7.21 14.48
CA ILE A 84 21.42 6.71 14.07
C ILE A 84 22.39 7.89 13.98
N ALA A 85 23.51 7.81 14.70
CA ALA A 85 24.62 8.75 14.59
C ALA A 85 25.75 8.09 13.80
N VAL A 86 26.18 8.74 12.73
CA VAL A 86 27.42 8.42 11.98
C VAL A 86 28.37 9.57 12.19
N ASP A 87 29.42 9.34 12.95
CA ASP A 87 30.30 10.40 13.51
C ASP A 87 29.46 11.47 14.26
N ASP A 88 29.54 12.74 13.83
CA ASP A 88 28.82 13.87 14.43
C ASP A 88 27.43 14.11 13.83
N LYS A 89 27.01 13.31 12.81
CA LYS A 89 25.73 13.47 12.12
C LYS A 89 24.70 12.52 12.68
N ILE A 90 23.53 13.04 13.06
CA ILE A 90 22.42 12.28 13.62
C ILE A 90 21.26 12.29 12.61
N PHE A 91 20.65 11.12 12.42
CA PHE A 91 19.50 10.93 11.56
C PHE A 91 18.43 10.17 12.34
N ASP A 92 17.20 10.69 12.35
CA ASP A 92 16.06 9.97 12.89
C ASP A 92 15.43 9.19 11.74
N VAL A 93 15.38 7.85 11.87
CA VAL A 93 15.00 6.94 10.78
C VAL A 93 14.16 5.77 11.32
N PRO A 94 13.19 5.26 10.54
CA PRO A 94 12.47 4.06 10.90
C PRO A 94 13.36 2.81 10.77
N TYR A 95 13.02 1.78 11.57
CA TYR A 95 13.66 0.47 11.53
C TYR A 95 12.67 -0.59 11.02
N TYR A 96 12.94 -1.15 9.83
CA TYR A 96 12.03 -2.06 9.12
C TYR A 96 12.71 -3.35 8.68
N ASP A 97 11.92 -4.35 8.24
CA ASP A 97 12.41 -5.55 7.55
C ASP A 97 12.35 -5.43 6.01
N GLY A 98 11.98 -4.27 5.50
CA GLY A 98 11.91 -3.97 4.06
C GLY A 98 12.06 -2.47 3.77
N TYR A 99 12.01 -2.12 2.50
CA TYR A 99 12.14 -0.74 2.04
C TYR A 99 10.77 -0.04 2.03
N TYR A 100 10.32 0.43 3.21
CA TYR A 100 8.95 0.89 3.47
C TYR A 100 8.85 2.41 3.64
N THR A 101 9.77 3.17 3.02
CA THR A 101 9.73 4.63 2.96
C THR A 101 9.58 5.10 1.52
N HIS A 102 9.29 6.39 1.32
CA HIS A 102 9.31 6.99 -0.02
C HIS A 102 10.73 6.98 -0.61
N SER A 103 10.82 7.11 -1.94
CA SER A 103 12.10 7.13 -2.64
C SER A 103 13.01 8.24 -2.10
N GLY A 104 14.23 7.88 -1.73
CA GLY A 104 15.23 8.81 -1.18
C GLY A 104 15.17 9.05 0.32
N GLU A 105 14.14 8.57 1.03
CA GLU A 105 14.07 8.67 2.49
C GLU A 105 14.95 7.62 3.16
N LEU A 106 15.62 8.06 4.23
CA LEU A 106 16.54 7.23 5.00
C LEU A 106 15.78 6.23 5.89
N LEU A 107 16.37 5.03 6.05
CA LEU A 107 15.86 3.99 6.94
C LEU A 107 17.00 3.08 7.41
N LEU A 108 16.76 2.36 8.52
CA LEU A 108 17.50 1.14 8.85
C LEU A 108 16.67 -0.07 8.42
N VAL A 109 17.30 -1.02 7.75
CA VAL A 109 16.60 -2.21 7.27
C VAL A 109 17.29 -3.50 7.71
N ALA A 110 16.51 -4.40 8.34
CA ALA A 110 16.87 -5.79 8.62
C ALA A 110 16.31 -6.70 7.52
N TYR A 111 16.76 -6.49 6.26
CA TYR A 111 16.24 -7.25 5.14
C TYR A 111 16.56 -8.76 5.32
N PRO A 112 15.60 -9.67 5.11
CA PRO A 112 15.77 -11.09 5.47
C PRO A 112 16.98 -11.79 4.84
N SER A 113 17.45 -11.35 3.66
CA SER A 113 18.63 -11.88 2.99
C SER A 113 19.95 -11.20 3.37
N TYR A 114 19.91 -10.13 4.17
CA TYR A 114 21.12 -9.43 4.59
C TYR A 114 21.72 -10.06 5.85
N PRO A 115 23.05 -10.19 5.91
CA PRO A 115 23.73 -10.75 7.10
C PRO A 115 23.69 -9.79 8.29
N SER A 116 23.47 -8.51 8.07
CA SER A 116 23.45 -7.46 9.09
C SER A 116 22.50 -6.33 8.72
N ILE A 117 22.32 -5.39 9.65
CA ILE A 117 21.50 -4.20 9.43
C ILE A 117 22.14 -3.32 8.36
N CYS A 118 21.32 -2.80 7.46
CA CYS A 118 21.73 -1.85 6.44
C CYS A 118 21.14 -0.46 6.72
N PHE A 119 21.98 0.57 6.77
CA PHE A 119 21.58 1.97 6.76
C PHE A 119 21.56 2.46 5.30
N THR A 120 20.42 2.92 4.83
CA THR A 120 20.24 3.24 3.41
C THR A 120 19.13 4.27 3.18
N ALA A 121 18.87 4.58 1.91
CA ALA A 121 17.66 5.29 1.48
C ALA A 121 16.90 4.42 0.47
N SER A 122 15.56 4.43 0.54
CA SER A 122 14.72 3.62 -0.36
C SER A 122 14.97 3.96 -1.82
N TYR A 123 15.20 2.94 -2.64
CA TYR A 123 15.35 2.98 -4.11
C TYR A 123 16.55 3.78 -4.66
N THR A 124 17.21 4.63 -3.86
CA THR A 124 18.30 5.50 -4.33
C THR A 124 19.66 5.16 -3.75
N GLY A 125 19.70 4.33 -2.68
CA GLY A 125 20.88 4.17 -1.86
C GLY A 125 21.21 5.45 -1.06
N LEU A 126 22.27 5.41 -0.25
CA LEU A 126 22.68 6.58 0.54
C LEU A 126 23.10 7.75 -0.34
N PRO A 127 22.80 8.99 0.08
CA PRO A 127 23.39 10.19 -0.53
C PRO A 127 24.92 10.13 -0.55
N GLU A 128 25.57 10.70 -1.57
CA GLU A 128 27.02 10.65 -1.78
C GLU A 128 27.83 11.05 -0.51
N LYS A 129 27.35 12.06 0.22
CA LYS A 129 27.99 12.53 1.48
C LYS A 129 27.99 11.51 2.64
N LEU A 130 27.30 10.38 2.48
CA LEU A 130 27.21 9.27 3.44
C LEU A 130 27.82 7.97 2.87
N ARG A 131 28.53 8.05 1.76
CA ARG A 131 29.25 6.93 1.14
C ARG A 131 30.75 7.02 1.44
N GLY A 132 31.49 5.90 1.34
CA GLY A 132 32.93 5.85 1.58
C GLY A 132 33.31 6.07 3.05
N LEU A 133 32.43 5.72 3.99
CA LEU A 133 32.62 5.87 5.44
C LEU A 133 32.89 4.50 6.11
N GLU A 134 33.50 3.54 5.41
CA GLU A 134 33.88 2.25 6.00
C GLU A 134 34.84 2.48 7.19
N GLY A 135 34.57 1.76 8.28
CA GLY A 135 35.31 1.88 9.54
C GLY A 135 34.80 3.00 10.45
N HIS A 136 33.94 3.90 9.97
CA HIS A 136 33.37 4.96 10.79
C HIS A 136 32.42 4.39 11.85
N SER A 137 32.44 5.04 13.02
CA SER A 137 31.60 4.62 14.17
C SER A 137 30.13 4.96 13.95
N VAL A 138 29.26 4.02 14.36
CA VAL A 138 27.83 4.21 14.35
C VAL A 138 27.27 3.98 15.74
N THR A 139 26.39 4.88 16.19
CA THR A 139 25.61 4.72 17.42
C THR A 139 24.13 4.70 17.09
N ILE A 140 23.43 3.69 17.57
CA ILE A 140 21.98 3.53 17.39
C ILE A 140 21.30 3.73 18.74
N ARG A 141 20.31 4.62 18.82
CA ARG A 141 19.52 4.92 20.02
C ARG A 141 18.04 4.87 19.71
N MET A 142 17.25 4.48 20.72
CA MET A 142 15.80 4.59 20.62
C MET A 142 15.39 6.06 20.58
N LYS A 143 14.65 6.45 19.57
CA LYS A 143 13.98 7.75 19.48
C LYS A 143 12.55 7.63 20.02
N GLU A 144 11.79 6.68 19.47
CA GLU A 144 10.41 6.42 19.86
C GLU A 144 10.08 4.95 19.63
N LYS A 145 9.64 4.26 20.69
CA LYS A 145 9.22 2.85 20.63
C LYS A 145 7.94 2.73 19.82
N GLY A 146 7.97 1.94 18.75
CA GLY A 146 6.81 1.76 17.86
C GLY A 146 6.43 3.00 17.04
N GLY A 147 7.29 4.04 16.98
CA GLY A 147 6.98 5.30 16.28
C GLY A 147 6.74 5.17 14.76
N SER A 148 7.00 3.99 14.20
CA SER A 148 6.73 3.65 12.79
C SER A 148 6.08 2.27 12.65
N LEU A 149 5.41 1.78 13.70
CA LEU A 149 4.85 0.44 13.73
C LEU A 149 3.68 0.28 12.75
N ASP A 150 2.91 1.34 12.52
CA ASP A 150 1.81 1.32 11.55
C ASP A 150 2.32 1.02 10.13
N VAL A 151 3.45 1.61 9.74
CA VAL A 151 4.10 1.36 8.45
C VAL A 151 4.62 -0.08 8.38
N GLN A 152 5.36 -0.53 9.39
CA GLN A 152 5.86 -1.90 9.46
C GLN A 152 4.70 -2.90 9.34
N SER A 153 3.64 -2.71 10.11
CA SER A 153 2.47 -3.59 10.10
C SER A 153 1.76 -3.61 8.74
N ALA A 154 1.57 -2.44 8.13
CA ALA A 154 0.93 -2.32 6.84
C ALA A 154 1.72 -2.97 5.70
N MET A 155 3.05 -2.88 5.76
CA MET A 155 3.91 -3.28 4.64
C MET A 155 4.42 -4.72 4.75
N SER A 156 4.41 -5.32 5.94
CA SER A 156 4.84 -6.69 6.19
C SER A 156 3.69 -7.72 6.21
N MET A 157 2.47 -7.31 5.84
CA MET A 157 1.33 -8.22 5.76
C MET A 157 1.57 -9.36 4.77
N THR A 158 1.16 -10.55 5.18
CA THR A 158 1.21 -11.76 4.35
C THR A 158 -0.21 -12.28 4.12
N TYR A 159 -0.39 -13.05 3.03
CA TYR A 159 -1.66 -13.70 2.72
C TYR A 159 -1.43 -15.17 2.39
N SER A 160 -2.48 -15.98 2.52
CA SER A 160 -2.46 -17.38 2.12
C SER A 160 -2.83 -17.54 0.64
N ASN A 161 -2.29 -18.59 0.02
CA ASN A 161 -2.70 -19.04 -1.30
C ASN A 161 -3.71 -20.21 -1.23
N ASP A 162 -4.09 -20.64 -0.02
CA ASP A 162 -5.09 -21.68 0.17
C ASP A 162 -6.49 -21.06 0.24
N ARG A 163 -7.37 -21.49 -0.67
CA ARG A 163 -8.76 -21.03 -0.73
C ARG A 163 -9.53 -21.31 0.57
N SER A 164 -9.18 -22.38 1.26
CA SER A 164 -9.85 -22.79 2.52
C SER A 164 -9.60 -21.80 3.67
N ASP A 165 -8.55 -20.98 3.62
CA ASP A 165 -8.27 -19.96 4.61
C ASP A 165 -9.20 -18.73 4.50
N TYR A 166 -10.02 -18.68 3.45
CA TYR A 166 -10.94 -17.58 3.15
C TYR A 166 -12.41 -18.04 3.05
N PRO A 167 -12.96 -18.69 4.09
CA PRO A 167 -14.27 -19.32 4.01
C PRO A 167 -15.43 -18.33 3.81
N THR A 168 -15.23 -17.06 4.11
CA THR A 168 -16.24 -15.99 3.99
C THR A 168 -16.22 -15.25 2.65
N LEU A 169 -15.14 -15.39 1.87
CA LEU A 169 -15.02 -14.74 0.57
C LEU A 169 -15.69 -15.62 -0.51
N SER A 170 -16.30 -14.98 -1.49
CA SER A 170 -16.65 -15.62 -2.76
C SER A 170 -15.38 -15.96 -3.56
N ASP A 171 -15.50 -16.79 -4.58
CA ASP A 171 -14.37 -17.14 -5.45
C ASP A 171 -13.85 -15.91 -6.23
N ALA A 172 -14.73 -15.00 -6.60
CA ALA A 172 -14.37 -13.74 -7.22
C ALA A 172 -13.55 -12.86 -6.26
N GLU A 173 -13.97 -12.69 -5.01
CA GLU A 173 -13.22 -11.93 -3.99
C GLU A 173 -11.88 -12.60 -3.68
N PHE A 174 -11.84 -13.91 -3.49
CA PHE A 174 -10.60 -14.66 -3.28
C PHE A 174 -9.62 -14.43 -4.43
N SER A 175 -10.09 -14.46 -5.67
CA SER A 175 -9.26 -14.23 -6.87
C SER A 175 -9.03 -12.74 -7.18
N ASN A 176 -9.51 -11.84 -6.33
CA ASN A 176 -9.46 -10.39 -6.50
C ASN A 176 -10.09 -9.94 -7.82
N ALA A 177 -11.07 -10.70 -8.32
CA ALA A 177 -11.78 -10.43 -9.57
C ALA A 177 -13.05 -9.62 -9.30
N ARG A 178 -13.20 -8.50 -10.02
CA ARG A 178 -14.36 -7.61 -9.87
C ARG A 178 -14.51 -6.65 -11.04
N PRO A 179 -15.73 -6.09 -11.26
CA PRO A 179 -15.90 -4.96 -12.16
C PRO A 179 -15.21 -3.71 -11.60
N VAL A 180 -14.81 -2.82 -12.49
CA VAL A 180 -14.34 -1.46 -12.17
C VAL A 180 -15.50 -0.51 -12.45
N ASN A 181 -16.04 0.11 -11.41
CA ASN A 181 -17.26 0.92 -11.47
C ASN A 181 -17.09 2.36 -10.94
N ALA A 182 -15.83 2.83 -10.77
CA ALA A 182 -15.56 4.18 -10.30
C ALA A 182 -15.78 5.23 -11.40
N GLY A 183 -16.19 6.43 -11.01
CA GLY A 183 -16.50 7.51 -11.95
C GLY A 183 -17.66 7.16 -12.89
N ASN A 184 -17.49 7.47 -14.17
CA ASN A 184 -18.48 7.21 -15.21
C ASN A 184 -18.18 5.93 -16.03
N ILE A 185 -17.37 5.02 -15.51
CA ILE A 185 -17.14 3.74 -16.20
C ILE A 185 -18.44 2.95 -16.27
N ALA A 186 -18.83 2.56 -17.47
CA ALA A 186 -20.06 1.81 -17.69
C ALA A 186 -19.97 0.40 -17.09
N SER A 187 -21.07 -0.09 -16.52
CA SER A 187 -21.10 -1.43 -15.97
C SER A 187 -20.79 -2.47 -17.05
N GLY A 188 -20.01 -3.48 -16.69
CA GLY A 188 -19.72 -4.62 -17.57
C GLY A 188 -18.62 -4.35 -18.63
N VAL A 189 -18.05 -3.16 -18.71
CA VAL A 189 -17.02 -2.85 -19.71
C VAL A 189 -15.60 -3.21 -19.28
N LEU A 190 -15.30 -3.02 -17.99
CA LEU A 190 -13.94 -3.15 -17.44
C LEU A 190 -13.95 -3.97 -16.15
N TYR A 191 -13.04 -4.91 -16.08
CA TYR A 191 -12.80 -5.78 -14.94
C TYR A 191 -11.33 -5.71 -14.51
N ARG A 192 -11.07 -6.00 -13.25
CA ARG A 192 -9.72 -6.19 -12.72
C ARG A 192 -9.63 -7.48 -11.91
N CYS A 193 -8.44 -8.12 -11.89
CA CYS A 193 -8.27 -9.42 -11.24
C CYS A 193 -6.80 -9.73 -10.95
N SER A 194 -6.52 -10.82 -10.22
CA SER A 194 -5.21 -11.47 -10.22
C SER A 194 -4.95 -12.18 -11.54
N SER A 195 -3.77 -12.80 -11.72
CA SER A 195 -3.43 -13.45 -12.98
C SER A 195 -4.37 -14.61 -13.32
N PRO A 196 -5.01 -14.59 -14.50
CA PRO A 196 -5.80 -15.71 -15.02
C PRO A 196 -4.92 -16.78 -15.69
N PHE A 197 -3.63 -16.55 -15.89
CA PHE A 197 -2.78 -17.39 -16.74
C PHE A 197 -1.82 -18.28 -15.97
N THR A 198 -1.40 -17.87 -14.77
CA THR A 198 -0.49 -18.66 -13.94
C THR A 198 -1.07 -18.94 -12.56
N ASN A 199 -0.94 -20.18 -12.10
CA ASN A 199 -1.47 -20.61 -10.81
C ASN A 199 -0.46 -20.49 -9.65
N VAL A 200 0.59 -19.68 -9.79
CA VAL A 200 1.63 -19.48 -8.75
C VAL A 200 1.04 -19.04 -7.40
N ILE A 201 -0.02 -18.25 -7.43
CA ILE A 201 -0.74 -17.81 -6.23
C ILE A 201 -2.09 -18.53 -6.04
N ASN A 202 -2.29 -19.64 -6.72
CA ASN A 202 -3.44 -20.54 -6.60
C ASN A 202 -4.82 -19.88 -6.84
N ARG A 203 -4.91 -18.89 -7.73
CA ARG A 203 -6.13 -18.11 -8.01
C ARG A 203 -6.58 -18.17 -9.48
N ALA A 204 -5.72 -18.65 -10.38
CA ALA A 204 -5.95 -18.55 -11.83
C ALA A 204 -7.24 -19.24 -12.30
N PHE A 205 -7.62 -20.38 -11.71
CA PHE A 205 -8.86 -21.08 -12.08
C PHE A 205 -10.09 -20.24 -11.75
N TYR A 206 -10.15 -19.65 -10.57
CA TYR A 206 -11.26 -18.80 -10.14
C TYR A 206 -11.38 -17.54 -11.00
N VAL A 207 -10.24 -16.93 -11.36
CA VAL A 207 -10.24 -15.79 -12.29
C VAL A 207 -10.75 -16.22 -13.66
N SER A 208 -10.25 -17.33 -14.19
CA SER A 208 -10.62 -17.84 -15.51
C SER A 208 -12.15 -18.08 -15.62
N GLU A 209 -12.75 -18.73 -14.62
CA GLU A 209 -14.20 -18.93 -14.53
C GLU A 209 -14.97 -17.61 -14.43
N TYR A 210 -14.48 -16.67 -13.60
CA TYR A 210 -15.07 -15.34 -13.48
C TYR A 210 -15.07 -14.60 -14.83
N LEU A 211 -13.93 -14.55 -15.53
CA LEU A 211 -13.80 -13.85 -16.81
C LEU A 211 -14.67 -14.51 -17.92
N GLU A 212 -14.85 -15.83 -17.87
CA GLU A 212 -15.76 -16.55 -18.75
C GLU A 212 -17.21 -16.17 -18.49
N GLY A 213 -17.63 -16.15 -17.23
CA GLY A 213 -18.97 -15.72 -16.80
C GLY A 213 -19.30 -14.30 -17.23
N GLU A 214 -18.34 -13.39 -17.11
CA GLU A 214 -18.44 -11.97 -17.54
C GLU A 214 -18.21 -11.77 -19.05
N LYS A 215 -18.01 -12.84 -19.80
CA LYS A 215 -17.81 -12.84 -21.28
C LYS A 215 -16.69 -11.90 -21.72
N VAL A 216 -15.60 -11.82 -20.95
CA VAL A 216 -14.45 -10.96 -21.27
C VAL A 216 -13.88 -11.34 -22.63
N LYS A 217 -13.66 -10.35 -23.47
CA LYS A 217 -13.19 -10.52 -24.87
C LYS A 217 -11.73 -10.15 -25.04
N THR A 218 -11.17 -9.29 -24.18
CA THR A 218 -9.78 -8.82 -24.26
C THR A 218 -9.16 -8.68 -22.88
N VAL A 219 -7.93 -9.14 -22.74
CA VAL A 219 -7.17 -9.07 -21.47
C VAL A 219 -5.93 -8.22 -21.66
N LEU A 220 -5.74 -7.21 -20.81
CA LEU A 220 -4.51 -6.44 -20.69
C LEU A 220 -3.65 -7.02 -19.55
N ASN A 221 -2.58 -7.70 -19.92
CA ASN A 221 -1.64 -8.36 -19.01
C ASN A 221 -0.47 -7.43 -18.70
N LEU A 222 -0.41 -6.93 -17.45
CA LEU A 222 0.64 -6.03 -16.96
C LEU A 222 1.83 -6.77 -16.33
N ALA A 223 1.83 -8.10 -16.34
CA ALA A 223 2.82 -8.90 -15.61
C ALA A 223 3.82 -9.61 -16.52
N ASP A 224 3.33 -10.21 -17.59
CA ASP A 224 4.03 -11.29 -18.26
C ASP A 224 4.58 -10.88 -19.63
N THR A 225 5.70 -11.50 -19.97
CA THR A 225 6.25 -11.52 -21.32
C THR A 225 5.69 -12.72 -22.10
N GLU A 226 5.82 -12.72 -23.43
CA GLU A 226 5.47 -13.88 -24.25
C GLU A 226 6.15 -15.15 -23.79
N LYS A 227 7.44 -15.07 -23.39
CA LYS A 227 8.20 -16.19 -22.85
C LYS A 227 7.56 -16.79 -21.59
N ASN A 228 6.99 -15.96 -20.73
CA ASN A 228 6.26 -16.44 -19.56
C ASN A 228 4.99 -17.19 -19.99
N MET A 229 4.19 -16.56 -20.86
CA MET A 229 2.93 -17.12 -21.33
C MET A 229 3.08 -18.50 -21.98
N LEU A 230 4.13 -18.68 -22.78
CA LEU A 230 4.41 -19.98 -23.45
C LEU A 230 4.75 -21.13 -22.49
N ASN A 231 5.05 -20.83 -21.22
CA ASN A 231 5.43 -21.82 -20.22
C ASN A 231 4.35 -22.07 -19.16
N TYR A 232 3.18 -21.40 -19.27
CA TYR A 232 2.13 -21.56 -18.27
C TYR A 232 1.16 -22.72 -18.64
N ASP A 233 0.80 -23.48 -17.62
CA ASP A 233 -0.34 -24.39 -17.67
C ASP A 233 -1.60 -23.58 -17.32
N MET A 234 -2.30 -23.13 -18.35
CA MET A 234 -3.39 -22.15 -18.23
C MET A 234 -4.75 -22.85 -18.01
N PRO A 235 -5.64 -22.25 -17.21
CA PRO A 235 -7.04 -22.69 -17.15
C PRO A 235 -7.75 -22.58 -18.51
N PRO A 236 -8.79 -23.37 -18.77
CA PRO A 236 -9.36 -23.54 -20.12
C PRO A 236 -9.77 -22.26 -20.83
N PHE A 237 -10.51 -21.36 -20.16
CA PHE A 237 -10.93 -20.11 -20.78
C PHE A 237 -9.75 -19.15 -21.01
N SER A 238 -8.83 -19.07 -20.07
CA SER A 238 -7.59 -18.28 -20.21
C SER A 238 -6.73 -18.77 -21.36
N HIS A 239 -6.60 -20.08 -21.53
CA HIS A 239 -5.94 -20.69 -22.68
C HIS A 239 -6.63 -20.30 -24.00
N THR A 240 -7.96 -20.34 -24.02
CA THR A 240 -8.74 -19.91 -25.20
C THR A 240 -8.50 -18.43 -25.55
N LEU A 241 -8.41 -17.55 -24.54
CA LEU A 241 -8.09 -16.12 -24.77
C LEU A 241 -6.68 -15.95 -25.36
N TRP A 242 -5.70 -16.71 -24.84
CA TRP A 242 -4.34 -16.68 -25.35
C TRP A 242 -4.26 -17.18 -26.79
N ASP A 243 -4.78 -18.34 -27.09
CA ASP A 243 -4.74 -18.96 -28.42
C ASP A 243 -5.44 -18.14 -29.51
N ARG A 244 -6.50 -17.40 -29.13
CA ARG A 244 -7.21 -16.50 -30.03
C ARG A 244 -6.58 -15.12 -30.14
N GLY A 245 -5.41 -14.90 -29.56
CA GLY A 245 -4.71 -13.60 -29.59
C GLY A 245 -5.52 -12.49 -28.90
N LYS A 246 -6.27 -12.80 -27.85
CA LYS A 246 -7.09 -11.84 -27.08
C LYS A 246 -6.35 -11.20 -25.92
N VAL A 247 -5.05 -11.45 -25.78
CA VAL A 247 -4.21 -10.94 -24.69
C VAL A 247 -3.25 -9.89 -25.25
N ILE A 248 -3.23 -8.74 -24.61
CA ILE A 248 -2.27 -7.65 -24.86
C ILE A 248 -1.19 -7.75 -23.79
N LEU A 249 0.05 -7.97 -24.17
CA LEU A 249 1.18 -8.05 -23.24
C LEU A 249 1.80 -6.67 -23.02
N CYS A 250 1.75 -6.21 -21.77
CA CYS A 250 2.31 -4.94 -21.33
C CYS A 250 3.05 -5.12 -19.99
N PRO A 251 4.16 -5.87 -19.94
CA PRO A 251 4.89 -6.07 -18.69
C PRO A 251 5.43 -4.74 -18.16
N LEU A 252 4.82 -4.25 -17.09
CA LEU A 252 5.20 -3.02 -16.39
C LEU A 252 5.97 -3.34 -15.11
N LYS A 253 6.82 -2.41 -14.69
CA LYS A 253 7.30 -2.35 -13.30
C LYS A 253 6.20 -1.72 -12.43
N ALA A 254 6.23 -1.96 -11.12
CA ALA A 254 5.35 -1.29 -10.15
C ALA A 254 5.92 0.10 -9.79
N ASP A 255 6.43 0.81 -10.78
CA ASP A 255 7.03 2.14 -10.68
C ASP A 255 6.73 2.89 -11.98
N PRO A 256 5.82 3.89 -11.96
CA PRO A 256 5.44 4.64 -13.14
C PRO A 256 6.57 5.57 -13.65
N THR A 257 7.62 5.80 -12.87
CA THR A 257 8.79 6.61 -13.27
C THR A 257 9.83 5.81 -14.06
N ALA A 258 9.67 4.48 -14.17
CA ALA A 258 10.62 3.64 -14.90
C ALA A 258 10.68 4.01 -16.39
N ASP A 259 11.88 4.00 -16.98
CA ASP A 259 12.21 4.53 -18.33
C ASP A 259 11.26 4.11 -19.45
N ASP A 260 10.76 2.88 -19.43
CA ASP A 260 9.91 2.34 -20.52
C ASP A 260 8.42 2.24 -20.12
N TYR A 261 8.05 2.63 -18.90
CA TYR A 261 6.70 2.50 -18.36
C TYR A 261 5.67 3.21 -19.24
N ASN A 262 5.86 4.50 -19.48
CA ASN A 262 4.94 5.33 -20.29
C ASN A 262 4.80 4.81 -21.71
N LYS A 263 5.91 4.48 -22.34
CA LYS A 263 5.92 3.95 -23.71
C LYS A 263 5.12 2.66 -23.83
N ARG A 264 5.29 1.72 -22.88
CA ARG A 264 4.56 0.45 -22.86
C ARG A 264 3.08 0.66 -22.59
N LEU A 265 2.74 1.45 -21.57
CA LEU A 265 1.36 1.73 -21.20
C LEU A 265 0.59 2.37 -22.34
N ILE A 266 1.13 3.42 -22.96
CA ILE A 266 0.48 4.12 -24.09
C ILE A 266 0.30 3.19 -25.29
N ALA A 267 1.29 2.36 -25.62
CA ALA A 267 1.17 1.38 -26.69
C ALA A 267 0.04 0.37 -26.41
N ALA A 268 -0.03 -0.14 -25.18
CA ALA A 268 -1.05 -1.10 -24.77
C ALA A 268 -2.47 -0.49 -24.75
N LEU A 269 -2.64 0.74 -24.28
CA LEU A 269 -3.93 1.44 -24.32
C LEU A 269 -4.39 1.73 -25.77
N LYS A 270 -3.48 2.06 -26.66
CA LYS A 270 -3.80 2.19 -28.10
C LYS A 270 -4.21 0.86 -28.72
N GLU A 271 -3.54 -0.22 -28.36
CA GLU A 271 -3.91 -1.56 -28.82
C GLU A 271 -5.27 -1.98 -28.25
N LEU A 272 -5.57 -1.67 -26.99
CA LEU A 272 -6.86 -1.94 -26.37
C LEU A 272 -8.03 -1.35 -27.16
N LEU A 273 -7.87 -0.15 -27.72
CA LEU A 273 -8.87 0.51 -28.57
C LEU A 273 -9.19 -0.25 -29.87
N SER A 274 -8.28 -1.10 -30.34
CA SER A 274 -8.50 -1.95 -31.53
C SER A 274 -9.16 -3.31 -31.22
N ARG A 275 -9.43 -3.56 -29.94
CA ARG A 275 -9.95 -4.84 -29.44
C ARG A 275 -11.37 -4.68 -28.88
N PRO A 276 -12.20 -5.72 -28.95
CA PRO A 276 -13.55 -5.66 -28.42
C PRO A 276 -13.58 -5.70 -26.87
N ALA A 277 -14.47 -4.91 -26.25
CA ALA A 277 -14.85 -5.04 -24.86
C ALA A 277 -15.83 -6.25 -24.67
N PRO A 278 -16.01 -6.77 -23.46
CA PRO A 278 -15.44 -6.35 -22.18
C PRO A 278 -13.94 -6.61 -22.03
N TYR A 279 -13.31 -5.75 -21.22
CA TYR A 279 -11.86 -5.81 -20.94
C TYR A 279 -11.59 -6.34 -19.53
N ALA A 280 -10.49 -7.06 -19.34
CA ALA A 280 -9.93 -7.33 -18.02
C ALA A 280 -8.49 -6.84 -17.93
N ILE A 281 -8.11 -6.23 -16.81
CA ILE A 281 -6.74 -5.80 -16.51
C ILE A 281 -6.21 -6.60 -15.34
N HIS A 282 -5.03 -7.15 -15.48
CA HIS A 282 -4.39 -7.90 -14.39
C HIS A 282 -2.87 -7.70 -14.32
N CYS A 283 -2.31 -8.02 -13.16
CA CYS A 283 -0.90 -8.34 -12.98
C CYS A 283 -0.80 -9.69 -12.24
N MET A 284 0.20 -9.93 -11.40
CA MET A 284 0.26 -11.18 -10.62
C MET A 284 -0.89 -11.26 -9.59
N GLU A 285 -0.99 -10.27 -8.70
CA GLU A 285 -1.98 -10.21 -7.63
C GLU A 285 -3.21 -9.35 -7.97
N GLY A 286 -3.19 -8.62 -9.09
CA GLY A 286 -4.23 -7.62 -9.39
C GLY A 286 -4.19 -6.41 -8.46
N LYS A 287 -3.07 -6.17 -7.77
CA LYS A 287 -2.90 -5.17 -6.70
C LYS A 287 -2.28 -3.87 -7.22
N ASP A 288 -0.94 -3.82 -7.29
CA ASP A 288 -0.21 -2.56 -7.53
C ASP A 288 -0.31 -2.11 -8.99
N ARG A 289 0.32 -2.81 -9.95
CA ARG A 289 0.29 -2.44 -11.38
C ARG A 289 -1.13 -2.33 -11.93
N THR A 290 -1.97 -3.27 -11.58
CA THR A 290 -3.40 -3.25 -11.95
C THR A 290 -4.12 -2.08 -11.30
N GLY A 291 -3.88 -1.82 -10.00
CA GLY A 291 -4.44 -0.69 -9.29
C GLY A 291 -4.06 0.65 -9.92
N TYR A 292 -2.81 0.82 -10.32
CA TYR A 292 -2.33 2.05 -10.95
C TYR A 292 -3.00 2.32 -12.31
N VAL A 293 -3.10 1.29 -13.15
CA VAL A 293 -3.73 1.43 -14.47
C VAL A 293 -5.25 1.60 -14.34
N CYS A 294 -5.91 0.89 -13.41
CA CYS A 294 -7.33 1.09 -13.14
C CYS A 294 -7.60 2.50 -12.63
N ALA A 295 -6.85 2.99 -11.64
CA ALA A 295 -7.00 4.35 -11.12
C ALA A 295 -6.81 5.43 -12.20
N LEU A 296 -5.86 5.23 -13.14
CA LEU A 296 -5.70 6.11 -14.30
C LEU A 296 -6.98 6.14 -15.17
N LEU A 297 -7.57 4.98 -15.46
CA LEU A 297 -8.79 4.89 -16.27
C LEU A 297 -10.02 5.41 -15.52
N GLU A 298 -10.11 5.14 -14.23
CA GLU A 298 -11.16 5.64 -13.33
C GLU A 298 -11.16 7.17 -13.28
N GLY A 299 -10.00 7.78 -12.96
CA GLY A 299 -9.85 9.23 -12.93
C GLY A 299 -10.07 9.88 -14.28
N LEU A 300 -9.60 9.26 -15.39
CA LEU A 300 -9.87 9.69 -16.76
C LEU A 300 -11.38 9.73 -17.04
N CYS A 301 -12.14 8.79 -16.49
CA CYS A 301 -13.60 8.72 -16.60
C CYS A 301 -14.33 9.51 -15.50
N GLY A 302 -13.64 10.41 -14.78
CA GLY A 302 -14.24 11.34 -13.84
C GLY A 302 -14.40 10.82 -12.41
N ALA A 303 -13.70 9.75 -12.04
CA ALA A 303 -13.67 9.30 -10.64
C ALA A 303 -12.95 10.33 -9.75
N THR A 304 -13.45 10.48 -8.51
CA THR A 304 -12.81 11.26 -7.46
C THR A 304 -11.63 10.50 -6.85
N TYR A 305 -10.82 11.22 -6.06
CA TYR A 305 -9.73 10.59 -5.28
C TYR A 305 -10.25 9.47 -4.38
N GLU A 306 -11.35 9.74 -3.67
CA GLU A 306 -11.96 8.80 -2.73
C GLU A 306 -12.48 7.54 -3.42
N GLU A 307 -13.05 7.65 -4.63
CA GLU A 307 -13.52 6.51 -5.42
C GLU A 307 -12.35 5.63 -5.86
N MET A 308 -11.25 6.22 -6.37
CA MET A 308 -10.03 5.48 -6.76
C MET A 308 -9.38 4.79 -5.56
N VAL A 309 -9.31 5.48 -4.40
CA VAL A 309 -8.80 4.91 -3.14
C VAL A 309 -9.69 3.75 -2.68
N ALA A 310 -11.01 3.90 -2.75
CA ALA A 310 -11.95 2.86 -2.34
C ALA A 310 -11.79 1.59 -3.19
N ASP A 311 -11.72 1.71 -4.53
CA ASP A 311 -11.47 0.56 -5.40
C ASP A 311 -10.11 -0.08 -5.11
N TYR A 312 -9.05 0.71 -4.95
CA TYR A 312 -7.73 0.19 -4.64
C TYR A 312 -7.70 -0.64 -3.35
N LEU A 313 -8.37 -0.17 -2.30
CA LEU A 313 -8.40 -0.81 -0.98
C LEU A 313 -9.24 -2.10 -0.95
N ILE A 314 -10.16 -2.34 -1.88
CA ILE A 314 -10.86 -3.63 -2.00
C ILE A 314 -9.85 -4.78 -2.13
N THR A 315 -8.75 -4.57 -2.84
CA THR A 315 -7.69 -5.59 -2.96
C THR A 315 -7.11 -5.97 -1.60
N TYR A 316 -6.90 -5.00 -0.71
CA TYR A 316 -6.35 -5.26 0.62
C TYR A 316 -7.37 -5.96 1.53
N ASN A 317 -8.65 -5.70 1.36
CA ASN A 317 -9.69 -6.50 2.01
C ASN A 317 -9.64 -7.96 1.51
N ASN A 318 -9.57 -8.17 0.21
CA ASN A 318 -9.60 -9.50 -0.40
C ASN A 318 -8.39 -10.38 -0.04
N TYR A 319 -7.21 -9.79 0.12
CA TYR A 319 -5.98 -10.53 0.47
C TYR A 319 -5.73 -10.61 1.97
N TYR A 320 -6.00 -9.53 2.71
CA TYR A 320 -5.52 -9.35 4.07
C TYR A 320 -6.64 -9.10 5.09
N GLY A 321 -7.90 -8.95 4.65
CA GLY A 321 -9.03 -8.61 5.52
C GLY A 321 -8.97 -7.18 6.10
N VAL A 322 -8.14 -6.32 5.50
CA VAL A 322 -7.92 -4.92 5.94
C VAL A 322 -8.95 -4.01 5.30
N THR A 323 -9.62 -3.22 6.12
CA THR A 323 -10.65 -2.28 5.66
C THR A 323 -10.50 -0.91 6.34
N PRO A 324 -10.94 0.21 5.71
CA PRO A 324 -10.90 1.53 6.34
C PRO A 324 -11.65 1.61 7.68
N GLN A 325 -12.67 0.79 7.88
CA GLN A 325 -13.46 0.77 9.12
C GLN A 325 -12.74 0.08 10.27
N LYS A 326 -11.97 -0.99 9.99
CA LYS A 326 -11.25 -1.75 11.01
C LYS A 326 -9.83 -1.21 11.23
N ASP A 327 -9.17 -0.82 10.13
CA ASP A 327 -7.72 -0.57 10.10
C ASP A 327 -7.40 0.77 9.40
N PRO A 328 -7.98 1.91 9.86
CA PRO A 328 -7.88 3.20 9.15
C PRO A 328 -6.43 3.67 8.95
N ASN A 329 -5.55 3.48 9.93
CA ASN A 329 -4.14 3.88 9.83
C ASN A 329 -3.38 3.00 8.83
N VAL A 330 -3.63 1.69 8.84
CA VAL A 330 -3.04 0.76 7.85
C VAL A 330 -3.47 1.16 6.44
N CYS A 331 -4.76 1.38 6.21
CA CYS A 331 -5.28 1.82 4.92
C CYS A 331 -4.66 3.15 4.47
N LYS A 332 -4.57 4.14 5.36
CA LYS A 332 -3.91 5.42 5.07
C LYS A 332 -2.45 5.22 4.66
N THR A 333 -1.70 4.39 5.38
CA THR A 333 -0.30 4.08 5.08
C THR A 333 -0.16 3.40 3.72
N LEU A 334 -1.00 2.41 3.41
CA LEU A 334 -0.99 1.70 2.13
C LEU A 334 -1.26 2.64 0.96
N VAL A 335 -2.24 3.52 1.09
CA VAL A 335 -2.58 4.52 0.06
C VAL A 335 -1.42 5.50 -0.13
N SER A 336 -0.88 6.07 0.96
CA SER A 336 0.23 7.03 0.91
C SER A 336 1.49 6.43 0.29
N LEU A 337 1.87 5.20 0.65
CA LEU A 337 3.12 4.58 0.19
C LEU A 337 3.00 3.85 -1.16
N ARG A 338 1.79 3.51 -1.62
CA ARG A 338 1.61 2.69 -2.83
C ARG A 338 0.84 3.42 -3.92
N LEU A 339 -0.37 3.88 -3.64
CA LEU A 339 -1.23 4.49 -4.65
C LEU A 339 -0.87 5.95 -4.94
N ASN A 340 -0.72 6.76 -3.90
CA ASN A 340 -0.54 8.21 -4.04
C ASN A 340 0.70 8.61 -4.85
N PRO A 341 1.88 7.98 -4.72
CA PRO A 341 3.01 8.28 -5.58
C PRO A 341 2.69 8.12 -7.08
N CYS A 342 1.88 7.13 -7.43
CA CYS A 342 1.45 6.90 -8.79
C CYS A 342 0.44 7.96 -9.27
N LEU A 343 -0.56 8.27 -8.43
CA LEU A 343 -1.52 9.34 -8.73
C LEU A 343 -0.84 10.71 -8.88
N MET A 344 0.12 11.02 -8.00
CA MET A 344 0.92 12.25 -8.08
C MET A 344 1.70 12.33 -9.40
N TYR A 345 2.32 11.22 -9.81
CA TYR A 345 3.04 11.14 -11.07
C TYR A 345 2.11 11.40 -12.27
N TYR A 346 0.97 10.72 -12.33
CA TYR A 346 0.00 10.90 -13.43
C TYR A 346 -0.64 12.29 -13.42
N ALA A 347 -0.90 12.86 -12.24
CA ALA A 347 -1.50 14.18 -12.10
C ALA A 347 -0.49 15.33 -12.26
N GLY A 348 0.81 15.05 -12.23
CA GLY A 348 1.86 16.06 -12.29
C GLY A 348 1.89 16.96 -11.05
N VAL A 349 1.51 16.45 -9.86
CA VAL A 349 1.56 17.17 -8.59
C VAL A 349 2.68 16.62 -7.72
N SER A 350 3.28 17.47 -6.87
CA SER A 350 4.42 17.12 -6.02
C SER A 350 4.09 17.02 -4.54
N ASP A 351 2.85 17.29 -4.15
CA ASP A 351 2.37 17.25 -2.77
C ASP A 351 1.12 16.37 -2.69
N GLU A 352 1.17 15.34 -1.85
CA GLU A 352 0.07 14.41 -1.60
C GLU A 352 -1.21 15.14 -1.13
N ALA A 353 -1.06 16.23 -0.38
CA ALA A 353 -2.20 17.03 0.09
C ALA A 353 -3.02 17.67 -1.04
N GLN A 354 -2.49 17.74 -2.26
CA GLN A 354 -3.21 18.25 -3.44
C GLN A 354 -4.16 17.21 -4.05
N LEU A 355 -3.91 15.91 -3.84
CA LEU A 355 -4.64 14.83 -4.50
C LEU A 355 -6.17 14.92 -4.35
N PRO A 356 -6.75 15.21 -3.17
CA PRO A 356 -8.21 15.31 -3.04
C PRO A 356 -8.87 16.43 -3.89
N ASN A 357 -8.08 17.39 -4.39
CA ASN A 357 -8.56 18.54 -5.13
C ASN A 357 -8.15 18.55 -6.62
N VAL A 358 -7.56 17.46 -7.12
CA VAL A 358 -7.15 17.34 -8.52
C VAL A 358 -8.36 17.11 -9.42
N ASP A 359 -8.43 17.84 -10.53
CA ASP A 359 -9.28 17.48 -11.67
C ASP A 359 -8.64 16.33 -12.44
N TYR A 360 -8.94 15.09 -12.04
CA TYR A 360 -8.32 13.90 -12.57
C TYR A 360 -8.60 13.68 -14.05
N ALA A 361 -9.81 13.96 -14.52
CA ALA A 361 -10.16 13.81 -15.92
C ALA A 361 -9.26 14.70 -16.81
N LYS A 362 -9.03 15.94 -16.39
CA LYS A 362 -8.13 16.87 -17.08
C LYS A 362 -6.66 16.49 -16.94
N ALA A 363 -6.21 16.18 -15.72
CA ALA A 363 -4.81 15.87 -15.44
C ALA A 363 -4.36 14.61 -16.18
N PHE A 364 -5.15 13.52 -16.11
CA PHE A 364 -4.84 12.24 -16.74
C PHE A 364 -4.98 12.29 -18.26
N SER A 365 -5.92 13.11 -18.79
CA SER A 365 -5.94 13.42 -20.22
C SER A 365 -4.66 14.08 -20.68
N SER A 366 -4.18 15.08 -19.95
CA SER A 366 -2.92 15.78 -20.25
C SER A 366 -1.73 14.85 -20.19
N TYR A 367 -1.68 13.96 -19.17
CA TYR A 367 -0.65 12.94 -19.03
C TYR A 367 -0.61 12.00 -20.25
N LEU A 368 -1.75 11.42 -20.63
CA LEU A 368 -1.84 10.48 -21.76
C LEU A 368 -1.44 11.14 -23.08
N ILE A 369 -1.88 12.38 -23.31
CA ILE A 369 -1.52 13.14 -24.52
C ILE A 369 -0.02 13.46 -24.54
N SER A 370 0.56 13.94 -23.44
CA SER A 370 1.98 14.29 -23.38
C SER A 370 2.90 13.08 -23.62
N HIS A 371 2.41 11.87 -23.33
CA HIS A 371 3.13 10.62 -23.58
C HIS A 371 2.76 9.95 -24.91
N GLY A 372 2.03 10.64 -25.79
CA GLY A 372 1.87 10.28 -27.19
C GLY A 372 0.52 9.67 -27.58
N MET A 373 -0.52 9.74 -26.75
CA MET A 373 -1.89 9.45 -27.17
C MET A 373 -2.46 10.67 -27.92
N SER A 374 -3.12 10.46 -29.05
CA SER A 374 -3.82 11.57 -29.75
C SER A 374 -5.15 11.89 -29.06
N GLN A 375 -5.67 13.11 -29.26
CA GLN A 375 -6.99 13.48 -28.72
C GLN A 375 -8.08 12.52 -29.21
N GLN A 376 -8.05 12.14 -30.48
CA GLN A 376 -9.00 11.18 -31.05
C GLN A 376 -8.95 9.81 -30.37
N GLN A 377 -7.75 9.31 -30.02
CA GLN A 377 -7.58 8.06 -29.30
C GLN A 377 -8.07 8.18 -27.86
N LEU A 378 -7.78 9.31 -27.20
CA LEU A 378 -8.26 9.59 -25.85
C LEU A 378 -9.79 9.63 -25.79
N ASP A 379 -10.43 10.36 -26.72
CA ASP A 379 -11.89 10.45 -26.80
C ASP A 379 -12.52 9.07 -27.09
N ALA A 380 -11.87 8.24 -27.90
CA ALA A 380 -12.29 6.88 -28.17
C ALA A 380 -12.19 6.00 -26.92
N LEU A 381 -11.10 6.14 -26.12
CA LEU A 381 -10.92 5.40 -24.88
C LEU A 381 -11.99 5.76 -23.84
N ILE A 382 -12.21 7.05 -23.63
CA ILE A 382 -13.26 7.52 -22.72
C ILE A 382 -14.63 7.00 -23.18
N ARG A 383 -14.92 7.12 -24.47
CA ARG A 383 -16.20 6.67 -25.03
C ARG A 383 -16.44 5.17 -24.79
N VAL A 384 -15.48 4.30 -25.13
CA VAL A 384 -15.66 2.85 -24.95
C VAL A 384 -15.85 2.49 -23.50
N LEU A 385 -15.18 3.19 -22.57
CA LEU A 385 -15.30 2.94 -21.13
C LEU A 385 -16.61 3.49 -20.54
N THR A 386 -17.20 4.54 -21.12
CA THR A 386 -18.36 5.22 -20.51
C THR A 386 -19.69 4.94 -21.20
N THR A 387 -19.69 4.37 -22.41
CA THR A 387 -20.93 4.16 -23.20
C THR A 387 -21.14 2.70 -23.61
N PHE A 388 -20.41 1.78 -23.00
CA PHE A 388 -20.55 0.36 -23.29
C PHE A 388 -21.98 -0.14 -23.02
N SER A 389 -22.56 -0.88 -23.98
CA SER A 389 -23.79 -1.63 -23.81
C SER A 389 -23.58 -3.04 -24.38
N ASP A 390 -24.07 -4.05 -23.66
CA ASP A 390 -23.89 -5.47 -24.01
C ASP A 390 -24.71 -5.91 -25.25
N GLU A 391 -25.37 -4.96 -25.93
CA GLU A 391 -26.29 -5.24 -27.06
C GLU A 391 -25.60 -5.33 -28.44
N ASN A 392 -24.25 -5.44 -28.50
CA ASN A 392 -23.53 -5.61 -29.77
C ASN A 392 -22.70 -6.90 -29.82
#